data_e7cc86f0baa621848030f107a9c48690
#
_entry.id   e7cc86f0baa621848030f107a9c48690
#
_cell.length_a   1.000
_cell.length_b   1.000
_cell.length_c   1.000
_cell.angle_alpha   90.00
_cell.angle_beta   90.00
_cell.angle_gamma   90.00
#
_symmetry.space_group_name_H-M   'P 1'
#
loop_
_entity.id
_entity.type
_entity.pdbx_description
1 polymer ?
#
loop_
_entity_poly.entity_id
_entity_poly.type
_entity_poly.pdbx_seq_one_letter_code
_entity_poly.pdbx_strand_id
1 'polypeptide(L)' 'MVGETQLQLARRHVREGRARVARQQEIVAELREGGYPTEIAKTLLVTLEATQRLHEEHLIRIVGVSGRPALSQS' A
#
# COMPACT_ATOMS: atom_id res chain seq x y z
N MET A 1 27.57 -2.48 -7.17
CA MET A 1 26.16 -2.42 -7.55
C MET A 1 25.35 -1.69 -6.50
N VAL A 2 24.51 -0.81 -6.93
CA VAL A 2 23.71 -0.02 -6.00
C VAL A 2 22.37 -0.72 -5.74
N GLY A 3 22.08 -0.90 -4.48
CA GLY A 3 20.79 -1.46 -4.12
C GLY A 3 19.68 -0.44 -4.22
N GLU A 4 18.49 -0.90 -3.93
CA GLU A 4 17.32 -0.05 -3.92
C GLU A 4 17.40 0.93 -2.75
N THR A 5 17.14 2.22 -3.00
CA THR A 5 17.11 3.21 -1.92
C THR A 5 15.84 3.04 -1.09
N GLN A 6 15.82 3.66 0.11
CA GLN A 6 14.62 3.64 0.94
C GLN A 6 13.42 4.24 0.23
N LEU A 7 13.63 5.30 -0.53
CA LEU A 7 12.56 5.93 -1.29
C LEU A 7 12.04 5.01 -2.39
N GLN A 8 12.95 4.39 -3.14
CA GLN A 8 12.56 3.44 -4.19
C GLN A 8 11.79 2.25 -3.61
N LEU A 9 12.26 1.73 -2.48
CA LEU A 9 11.60 0.61 -1.80
C LEU A 9 10.20 1.01 -1.34
N ALA A 10 10.08 2.19 -0.73
CA ALA A 10 8.78 2.67 -0.25
C ALA A 10 7.81 2.87 -1.40
N ARG A 11 8.27 3.42 -2.53
CA ARG A 11 7.43 3.57 -3.72
C ARG A 11 7.00 2.23 -4.28
N ARG A 12 7.90 1.26 -4.28
CA ARG A 12 7.57 -0.09 -4.74
C ARG A 12 6.51 -0.73 -3.84
N HIS A 13 6.66 -0.60 -2.53
CA HIS A 13 5.67 -1.14 -1.58
C HIS A 13 4.29 -0.52 -1.81
N VAL A 14 4.23 0.78 -2.03
CA VAL A 14 2.95 1.45 -2.30
C VAL A 14 2.35 0.93 -3.60
N ARG A 15 3.14 0.83 -4.66
CA ARG A 15 2.66 0.36 -5.96
C ARG A 15 2.16 -1.08 -5.90
N GLU A 16 2.95 -1.95 -5.29
CA GLU A 16 2.58 -3.37 -5.16
C GLU A 16 1.36 -3.54 -4.26
N GLY A 17 1.30 -2.74 -3.18
CA GLY A 17 0.17 -2.77 -2.29
C GLY A 17 -1.12 -2.34 -2.95
N ARG A 18 -1.07 -1.31 -3.79
CA ARG A 18 -2.25 -0.88 -4.56
C ARG A 18 -2.75 -1.98 -5.47
N ALA A 19 -1.82 -2.69 -6.12
CA ALA A 19 -2.19 -3.80 -7.00
C ALA A 19 -2.85 -4.92 -6.21
N ARG A 20 -2.33 -5.23 -5.01
CA ARG A 20 -2.92 -6.27 -4.16
C ARG A 20 -4.32 -5.89 -3.71
N VAL A 21 -4.51 -4.65 -3.28
CA VAL A 21 -5.84 -4.16 -2.87
C VAL A 21 -6.82 -4.25 -4.04
N ALA A 22 -6.41 -3.77 -5.22
CA ALA A 22 -7.26 -3.80 -6.40
C ALA A 22 -7.65 -5.24 -6.77
N ARG A 23 -6.69 -6.16 -6.73
CA ARG A 23 -6.97 -7.57 -7.04
C ARG A 23 -7.91 -8.18 -6.03
N GLN A 24 -7.74 -7.86 -4.74
CA GLN A 24 -8.61 -8.39 -3.71
C GLN A 24 -10.03 -7.85 -3.82
N GLN A 25 -10.18 -6.59 -4.23
CA GLN A 25 -11.50 -6.02 -4.49
C GLN A 25 -12.21 -6.78 -5.62
N GLU A 26 -11.47 -7.13 -6.68
CA GLU A 26 -12.01 -7.93 -7.76
C GLU A 26 -12.45 -9.31 -7.27
N ILE A 27 -11.65 -9.95 -6.42
CA ILE A 27 -11.99 -11.26 -5.88
C ILE A 27 -13.28 -11.20 -5.08
N VAL A 28 -13.44 -10.17 -4.22
CA VAL A 28 -14.68 -10.01 -3.45
C VAL A 28 -15.87 -9.84 -4.38
N ALA A 29 -15.72 -9.03 -5.42
CA ALA A 29 -16.79 -8.80 -6.38
C ALA A 29 -17.16 -10.09 -7.13
N GLU A 30 -16.16 -10.85 -7.56
CA GLU A 30 -16.38 -12.11 -8.27
C GLU A 30 -17.12 -13.12 -7.40
N LEU A 31 -16.71 -13.22 -6.13
CA LEU A 31 -17.38 -14.13 -5.21
C LEU A 31 -18.84 -13.71 -4.98
N ARG A 32 -19.07 -12.42 -4.83
CA ARG A 32 -20.42 -11.89 -4.62
C ARG A 32 -21.30 -12.17 -5.83
N GLU A 33 -20.78 -11.93 -7.02
CA GLU A 33 -21.53 -12.19 -8.26
C GLU A 33 -21.87 -13.66 -8.44
N GLY A 34 -20.96 -14.54 -8.01
CA GLY A 34 -21.17 -15.98 -8.07
C GLY A 34 -22.03 -16.53 -6.95
N GLY A 35 -22.44 -15.71 -5.99
CA GLY A 35 -23.24 -16.16 -4.85
C GLY A 35 -22.44 -16.92 -3.80
N TYR A 36 -21.11 -16.77 -3.80
CA TYR A 36 -20.26 -17.42 -2.83
C TYR A 36 -20.08 -16.60 -1.57
N PRO A 37 -19.75 -17.24 -0.43
CA PRO A 37 -19.42 -16.48 0.80
C PRO A 37 -18.25 -15.55 0.58
N THR A 38 -18.33 -14.33 1.12
CA THR A 38 -17.31 -13.30 0.92
C THR A 38 -16.56 -12.90 2.18
N GLU A 39 -16.92 -13.47 3.34
CA GLU A 39 -16.42 -13.01 4.64
C GLU A 39 -14.90 -13.05 4.75
N ILE A 40 -14.30 -14.18 4.35
CA ILE A 40 -12.84 -14.32 4.44
C ILE A 40 -12.15 -13.36 3.47
N ALA A 41 -12.67 -13.25 2.25
CA ALA A 41 -12.10 -12.37 1.25
C ALA A 41 -12.21 -10.90 1.67
N LYS A 42 -13.32 -10.51 2.30
CA LYS A 42 -13.50 -9.15 2.84
C LYS A 42 -12.55 -8.88 3.98
N THR A 43 -12.34 -9.84 4.86
CA THR A 43 -11.42 -9.70 5.99
C THR A 43 -10.00 -9.48 5.47
N LEU A 44 -9.60 -10.23 4.46
CA LEU A 44 -8.29 -10.05 3.85
C LEU A 44 -8.19 -8.66 3.20
N LEU A 45 -9.24 -8.21 2.54
CA LEU A 45 -9.26 -6.88 1.92
C LEU A 45 -9.03 -5.78 2.96
N VAL A 46 -9.71 -5.88 4.11
CA VAL A 46 -9.53 -4.92 5.20
C VAL A 46 -8.08 -4.89 5.66
N THR A 47 -7.46 -6.06 5.81
CA THR A 47 -6.06 -6.17 6.21
C THR A 47 -5.13 -5.54 5.17
N LEU A 48 -5.37 -5.82 3.90
CA LEU A 48 -4.55 -5.25 2.81
C LEU A 48 -4.69 -3.74 2.73
N GLU A 49 -5.91 -3.22 2.94
CA GLU A 49 -6.15 -1.77 2.95
C GLU A 49 -5.44 -1.10 4.12
N ALA A 50 -5.48 -1.73 5.30
CA ALA A 50 -4.79 -1.19 6.47
C ALA A 50 -3.27 -1.17 6.25
N THR A 51 -2.72 -2.25 5.70
CA THR A 51 -1.29 -2.33 5.37
C THR A 51 -0.93 -1.27 4.33
N GLN A 52 -1.79 -1.07 3.34
CA GLN A 52 -1.54 -0.09 2.29
C GLN A 52 -1.48 1.32 2.87
N ARG A 53 -2.36 1.66 3.81
CA ARG A 53 -2.29 2.96 4.47
C ARG A 53 -0.96 3.16 5.18
N LEU A 54 -0.43 2.12 5.83
CA LEU A 54 0.87 2.20 6.49
C LEU A 54 2.00 2.44 5.47
N HIS A 55 1.95 1.77 4.33
CA HIS A 55 2.93 1.99 3.27
C HIS A 55 2.87 3.42 2.73
N GLU A 56 1.67 3.93 2.53
CA GLU A 56 1.48 5.29 2.02
C GLU A 56 1.95 6.33 3.02
N GLU A 57 1.65 6.13 4.31
CA GLU A 57 2.12 7.02 5.37
C GLU A 57 3.64 7.00 5.47
N HIS A 58 4.23 5.81 5.35
CA HIS A 58 5.68 5.67 5.37
C HIS A 58 6.33 6.41 4.20
N LEU A 59 5.75 6.26 3.00
CA LEU A 59 6.25 6.96 1.82
C LEU A 59 6.17 8.48 2.01
N ILE A 60 5.05 8.96 2.54
CA ILE A 60 4.88 10.39 2.80
C ILE A 60 5.96 10.89 3.75
N ARG A 61 6.26 10.14 4.80
CA ARG A 61 7.32 10.52 5.76
C ARG A 61 8.68 10.57 5.08
N ILE A 62 9.00 9.57 4.25
CA ILE A 62 10.29 9.54 3.56
C ILE A 62 10.41 10.70 2.58
N VAL A 63 9.38 10.96 1.80
CA VAL A 63 9.37 12.08 0.84
C VAL A 63 9.47 13.41 1.60
N GLY A 64 8.74 13.55 2.69
CA GLY A 64 8.77 14.76 3.51
C GLY A 64 10.16 15.04 4.06
N VAL A 65 10.83 14.01 4.56
CA VAL A 65 12.19 14.15 5.07
C VAL A 65 13.17 14.47 3.95
N SER A 66 13.09 13.74 2.84
CA SER A 66 14.01 13.91 1.72
C SER A 66 13.85 15.25 0.99
N GLY A 67 12.61 15.73 0.92
CA GLY A 67 12.32 16.99 0.23
C GLY A 67 12.41 18.22 1.09
N ARG A 68 12.66 18.06 2.40
CA ARG A 68 12.67 19.19 3.32
C ARG A 68 14.03 19.86 3.33
N PRO A 69 14.11 21.18 3.14
CA PRO A 69 15.39 21.89 3.24
C PRO A 69 15.96 21.75 4.65
N ALA A 70 17.28 21.72 4.73
CA ALA A 70 17.97 21.60 6.03
C ALA A 70 17.57 22.71 6.98
N LEU A 71 17.34 23.91 6.47
CA LEU A 71 16.98 25.07 7.30
C LEU A 71 15.63 24.89 7.99
N SER A 72 14.74 24.14 7.39
CA SER A 72 13.44 23.93 8.01
C SER A 72 13.49 23.02 9.23
N GLN A 73 14.68 22.47 9.49
CA GLN A 73 14.90 21.62 10.65
C GLN A 73 15.22 22.43 11.91
N SER A 74 15.61 23.65 11.74
CA SER A 74 16.04 24.47 12.89
C SER A 74 14.89 24.95 13.75
#